data_1782d004a1f2504182db77c2b70b537b
#
_entry.id   1782d004a1f2504182db77c2b70b537b
#
_cell.length_a   1.000
_cell.length_b   1.000
_cell.length_c   1.000
_cell.angle_alpha   90.00
_cell.angle_beta   90.00
_cell.angle_gamma   90.00
#
_symmetry.space_group_name_H-M   'P 1'
#
loop_
_entity.id
_entity.type
_entity.pdbx_description
1 polymer ?
#
loop_
_entity_poly.entity_id
_entity_poly.type
_entity_poly.pdbx_seq_one_letter_code
_entity_poly.pdbx_strand_id
1 'polypeptide(L)'
;MPRYRSLAVAIVSAVGLGWAVAALAGSGQGGDHAGSGFGYHLVKTVALGAPNQWDYAVFSPTTRRLFIAHGNRLTVVSAGTGRVVGQVGPIPGGPHGIAFDPAANLGITDDGRLGQAVIFNLHTLKIVKRVKVQRGADAVTFDPVSRHAFVIDGDTGEIAVVDPVRGTVVTFIHIGGDLEYAVPGNNGELYVNGVTHREIFRINTATNRVDATWPIPQCRSPHGLSIDTRTHRLFSSCENARLVVVDSLNGAVVTTLPIGRGTDSDRFDPKTGLIFSSNGLDGTLSIIHEVDANEFVAEPAVKTAISGRTMGIDRQSGRVFVVAAHTTRQTMDRFMAQRQKTHRWPHWSPFTPNSLRLLILDPGR
;
A
#
# COMPACT_ATOMS: atom_id res chain seq x y z
N MET A 1 23.08 -21.34 9.83
CA MET A 1 23.70 -21.06 8.51
C MET A 1 23.38 -22.20 7.56
N PRO A 2 22.46 -22.08 6.64
CA PRO A 2 22.35 -23.02 5.52
C PRO A 2 22.91 -22.38 4.25
N ARG A 3 23.64 -23.20 3.50
CA ARG A 3 24.35 -22.88 2.27
C ARG A 3 23.39 -22.94 1.08
N TYR A 4 23.27 -21.86 0.32
CA TYR A 4 22.62 -21.88 -0.99
C TYR A 4 23.57 -22.44 -2.06
N ARG A 5 23.12 -23.46 -2.77
CA ARG A 5 23.77 -24.03 -3.96
C ARG A 5 23.33 -23.27 -5.21
N SER A 6 24.30 -22.76 -5.93
CA SER A 6 24.14 -22.17 -7.26
C SER A 6 23.75 -23.24 -8.29
N LEU A 7 22.68 -23.01 -9.04
CA LEU A 7 22.41 -23.72 -10.28
C LEU A 7 22.79 -22.80 -11.46
N ALA A 8 23.75 -23.29 -12.24
CA ALA A 8 24.14 -22.70 -13.51
C ALA A 8 23.13 -23.07 -14.59
N VAL A 9 22.61 -22.07 -15.32
CA VAL A 9 21.77 -22.29 -16.51
C VAL A 9 22.62 -22.06 -17.74
N ALA A 10 22.71 -23.10 -18.58
CA ALA A 10 23.42 -23.11 -19.84
C ALA A 10 22.65 -22.30 -20.91
N ILE A 11 23.40 -21.46 -21.62
CA ILE A 11 22.92 -20.69 -22.78
C ILE A 11 22.99 -21.60 -24.02
N VAL A 12 21.85 -21.84 -24.65
CA VAL A 12 21.79 -22.45 -25.98
C VAL A 12 21.47 -21.32 -26.98
N SER A 13 22.44 -21.07 -27.86
CA SER A 13 22.29 -20.16 -28.98
C SER A 13 21.60 -20.88 -30.14
N ALA A 14 20.49 -20.39 -30.63
CA ALA A 14 19.89 -20.81 -31.89
C ALA A 14 19.91 -19.67 -32.91
N VAL A 15 20.54 -19.95 -34.03
CA VAL A 15 20.75 -19.06 -35.18
C VAL A 15 19.48 -19.00 -36.04
N GLY A 16 19.27 -17.84 -36.59
CA GLY A 16 18.19 -17.30 -37.34
C GLY A 16 17.50 -18.02 -38.49
N LEU A 17 16.41 -17.45 -38.87
CA LEU A 17 15.90 -17.38 -40.25
C LEU A 17 14.95 -16.20 -40.33
N GLY A 18 15.32 -15.25 -41.19
CA GLY A 18 14.53 -14.04 -41.42
C GLY A 18 13.29 -14.32 -42.27
N TRP A 19 12.17 -13.74 -41.88
CA TRP A 19 11.00 -13.54 -42.74
C TRP A 19 10.70 -12.05 -42.79
N ALA A 20 10.80 -11.49 -43.99
CA ALA A 20 10.39 -10.13 -44.29
C ALA A 20 8.86 -10.09 -44.28
N VAL A 21 8.27 -9.32 -43.38
CA VAL A 21 6.84 -9.01 -43.41
C VAL A 21 6.71 -7.56 -43.93
N ALA A 22 6.01 -7.43 -45.07
CA ALA A 22 5.68 -6.15 -45.65
C ALA A 22 4.80 -5.33 -44.72
N ALA A 23 5.21 -4.10 -44.41
CA ALA A 23 4.43 -3.12 -43.68
C ALA A 23 3.31 -2.58 -44.59
N LEU A 24 2.09 -2.94 -44.32
CA LEU A 24 0.90 -2.21 -44.78
C LEU A 24 0.72 -1.01 -43.83
N ALA A 25 1.01 0.18 -44.33
CA ALA A 25 0.68 1.43 -43.67
C ALA A 25 -0.85 1.61 -43.67
N GLY A 26 -1.47 1.20 -42.60
CA GLY A 26 -2.85 1.59 -42.27
C GLY A 26 -2.82 2.97 -41.63
N SER A 27 -3.37 3.98 -42.29
CA SER A 27 -3.67 5.29 -41.71
C SER A 27 -4.74 5.15 -40.64
N GLY A 28 -4.34 4.83 -39.41
CA GLY A 28 -5.18 4.93 -38.24
C GLY A 28 -5.37 6.40 -37.89
N GLN A 29 -6.56 6.93 -38.07
CA GLN A 29 -6.99 8.19 -37.48
C GLN A 29 -6.81 8.06 -35.96
N GLY A 30 -5.87 8.85 -35.41
CA GLY A 30 -5.77 9.07 -33.98
C GLY A 30 -7.07 9.72 -33.49
N GLY A 31 -7.95 8.92 -32.88
CA GLY A 31 -9.01 9.49 -32.08
C GLY A 31 -8.36 10.24 -30.94
N ASP A 32 -8.52 11.54 -30.88
CA ASP A 32 -8.30 12.36 -29.70
C ASP A 32 -9.23 11.82 -28.60
N HIS A 33 -8.72 10.92 -27.78
CA HIS A 33 -9.33 10.67 -26.49
C HIS A 33 -9.13 11.97 -25.69
N ALA A 34 -10.15 12.83 -25.73
CA ALA A 34 -10.27 13.94 -24.79
C ALA A 34 -10.00 13.36 -23.40
N GLY A 35 -8.94 13.80 -22.75
CA GLY A 35 -8.55 13.32 -21.43
C GLY A 35 -9.77 13.37 -20.54
N SER A 36 -10.14 12.23 -19.97
CA SER A 36 -11.22 12.14 -19.00
C SER A 36 -10.90 13.16 -17.90
N GLY A 37 -11.88 13.89 -17.39
CA GLY A 37 -11.70 15.03 -16.52
C GLY A 37 -11.18 14.72 -15.09
N PHE A 38 -10.40 13.66 -14.91
CA PHE A 38 -9.85 13.20 -13.63
C PHE A 38 -8.43 13.75 -13.33
N GLY A 39 -8.18 15.02 -13.64
CA GLY A 39 -6.93 15.67 -13.28
C GLY A 39 -6.77 15.85 -11.77
N TYR A 40 -5.57 15.60 -11.25
CA TYR A 40 -5.17 15.92 -9.88
C TYR A 40 -4.02 16.92 -9.88
N HIS A 41 -3.97 17.81 -8.88
CA HIS A 41 -2.89 18.78 -8.77
C HIS A 41 -2.46 18.99 -7.32
N LEU A 42 -1.18 19.26 -7.13
CA LEU A 42 -0.61 19.57 -5.81
C LEU A 42 -1.12 20.94 -5.33
N VAL A 43 -1.87 20.96 -4.23
CA VAL A 43 -2.40 22.19 -3.64
C VAL A 43 -1.63 22.68 -2.42
N LYS A 44 -0.94 21.76 -1.72
CA LYS A 44 -0.22 22.10 -0.51
C LYS A 44 0.89 21.11 -0.20
N THR A 45 2.01 21.61 0.34
CA THR A 45 3.04 20.83 0.98
C THR A 45 3.14 21.21 2.44
N VAL A 46 3.16 20.22 3.35
CA VAL A 46 3.24 20.42 4.80
C VAL A 46 4.48 19.76 5.34
N ALA A 47 5.35 20.51 6.00
CA ALA A 47 6.52 19.93 6.68
C ALA A 47 6.07 19.09 7.88
N LEU A 48 6.57 17.86 7.96
CA LEU A 48 6.36 16.95 9.09
C LEU A 48 7.61 16.88 10.00
N GLY A 49 8.77 17.22 9.46
CA GLY A 49 10.03 17.27 10.20
C GLY A 49 10.68 15.90 10.39
N ALA A 50 11.46 15.79 11.47
CA ALA A 50 12.21 14.57 11.82
C ALA A 50 11.36 13.54 12.56
N PRO A 51 11.75 12.25 12.43
CA PRO A 51 12.76 11.67 11.55
C PRO A 51 12.24 11.49 10.11
N ASN A 52 13.14 11.16 9.15
CA ASN A 52 12.75 10.80 7.79
C ASN A 52 12.42 9.29 7.66
N GLN A 53 11.85 8.72 8.70
CA GLN A 53 11.33 7.35 8.71
C GLN A 53 9.81 7.44 8.75
N TRP A 54 9.16 6.86 7.76
CA TRP A 54 7.71 6.83 7.69
C TRP A 54 7.24 5.55 7.01
N ASP A 55 6.00 5.25 7.24
CA ASP A 55 5.30 4.17 6.60
C ASP A 55 3.88 4.58 6.22
N TYR A 56 2.87 3.72 6.42
CA TYR A 56 1.52 3.97 5.95
C TYR A 56 0.92 5.29 6.47
N ALA A 57 0.10 5.87 5.61
CA ALA A 57 -0.74 7.03 5.91
C ALA A 57 -2.21 6.66 5.70
N VAL A 58 -3.03 6.77 6.73
CA VAL A 58 -4.43 6.35 6.69
C VAL A 58 -5.35 7.47 7.16
N PHE A 59 -6.35 7.78 6.34
CA PHE A 59 -7.36 8.79 6.64
C PHE A 59 -8.49 8.20 7.47
N SER A 60 -8.86 8.88 8.56
CA SER A 60 -10.03 8.56 9.38
C SER A 60 -11.20 9.45 8.99
N PRO A 61 -12.27 8.90 8.38
CA PRO A 61 -13.46 9.66 8.02
C PRO A 61 -14.17 10.25 9.24
N THR A 62 -14.20 9.50 10.34
CA THR A 62 -14.88 9.89 11.58
C THR A 62 -14.27 11.14 12.22
N THR A 63 -12.94 11.24 12.24
CA THR A 63 -12.24 12.38 12.86
C THR A 63 -11.79 13.43 11.85
N ARG A 64 -11.90 13.16 10.56
CA ARG A 64 -11.39 14.01 9.46
C ARG A 64 -9.89 14.30 9.60
N ARG A 65 -9.13 13.30 10.04
CA ARG A 65 -7.68 13.38 10.28
C ARG A 65 -6.95 12.30 9.49
N LEU A 66 -5.75 12.65 9.04
CA LEU A 66 -4.79 11.69 8.49
C LEU A 66 -3.82 11.29 9.60
N PHE A 67 -3.64 9.99 9.78
CA PHE A 67 -2.67 9.40 10.68
C PHE A 67 -1.51 8.87 9.85
N ILE A 68 -0.28 9.21 10.22
CA ILE A 68 0.93 8.88 9.48
C ILE A 68 1.88 8.14 10.43
N ALA A 69 2.28 6.94 10.10
CA ALA A 69 3.35 6.23 10.78
C ALA A 69 4.67 7.00 10.58
N HIS A 70 5.27 7.51 11.67
CA HIS A 70 6.35 8.47 11.60
C HIS A 70 7.37 8.26 12.73
N GLY A 71 8.46 7.58 12.43
CA GLY A 71 9.52 7.29 13.39
C GLY A 71 9.03 6.43 14.56
N ASN A 72 8.87 7.05 15.72
CA ASN A 72 8.43 6.38 16.94
C ASN A 72 7.02 6.82 17.41
N ARG A 73 6.18 7.30 16.49
CA ARG A 73 4.84 7.81 16.78
C ARG A 73 3.95 7.79 15.53
N LEU A 74 2.66 8.01 15.71
CA LEU A 74 1.82 8.47 14.63
C LEU A 74 1.75 10.00 14.68
N THR A 75 2.04 10.66 13.56
CA THR A 75 1.76 12.09 13.38
C THR A 75 0.35 12.25 12.85
N VAL A 76 -0.44 13.13 13.48
CA VAL A 76 -1.86 13.33 13.14
C VAL A 76 -2.05 14.69 12.51
N VAL A 77 -2.62 14.71 11.30
CA VAL A 77 -2.82 15.91 10.49
C VAL A 77 -4.32 16.13 10.23
N SER A 78 -4.78 17.35 10.40
CA SER A 78 -6.14 17.74 9.97
C SER A 78 -6.23 17.73 8.44
N ALA A 79 -7.11 16.92 7.88
CA ALA A 79 -7.26 16.81 6.43
C ALA A 79 -7.77 18.11 5.77
N GLY A 80 -8.60 18.86 6.47
CA GLY A 80 -9.12 20.12 5.96
C GLY A 80 -8.09 21.24 5.90
N THR A 81 -7.25 21.37 6.95
CA THR A 81 -6.28 22.48 7.05
C THR A 81 -4.86 22.09 6.66
N GLY A 82 -4.53 20.79 6.67
CA GLY A 82 -3.17 20.28 6.54
C GLY A 82 -2.27 20.58 7.74
N ARG A 83 -2.80 21.03 8.87
CA ARG A 83 -1.99 21.30 10.07
C ARG A 83 -1.79 20.04 10.89
N VAL A 84 -0.59 19.84 11.44
CA VAL A 84 -0.36 18.83 12.48
C VAL A 84 -1.19 19.22 13.71
N VAL A 85 -2.03 18.30 14.17
CA VAL A 85 -3.00 18.54 15.28
C VAL A 85 -2.72 17.65 16.50
N GLY A 86 -1.77 16.75 16.42
CA GLY A 86 -1.38 15.91 17.54
C GLY A 86 -0.50 14.72 17.12
N GLN A 87 -0.29 13.85 18.07
CA GLN A 87 0.47 12.63 17.86
C GLN A 87 -0.04 11.49 18.77
N VAL A 88 0.17 10.24 18.36
CA VAL A 88 -0.01 9.05 19.18
C VAL A 88 1.37 8.46 19.46
N GLY A 89 1.71 8.28 20.71
CA GLY A 89 3.01 7.72 21.07
C GLY A 89 3.38 7.93 22.55
N PRO A 90 4.56 7.48 22.96
CA PRO A 90 5.62 6.89 22.13
C PRO A 90 5.32 5.46 21.67
N ILE A 91 5.84 5.09 20.48
CA ILE A 91 5.82 3.73 19.90
C ILE A 91 7.27 3.38 19.55
N PRO A 92 8.05 2.92 20.52
CA PRO A 92 9.54 2.91 20.40
C PRO A 92 10.09 1.97 19.33
N GLY A 93 9.36 0.90 18.98
CA GLY A 93 9.77 -0.04 17.94
C GLY A 93 9.46 0.44 16.51
N GLY A 94 8.64 1.47 16.38
CA GLY A 94 8.17 2.04 15.13
C GLY A 94 6.81 1.49 14.71
N PRO A 95 5.85 2.38 14.42
CA PRO A 95 4.58 2.01 13.81
C PRO A 95 4.75 1.88 12.30
N HIS A 96 3.93 1.00 11.67
CA HIS A 96 3.83 0.83 10.23
C HIS A 96 2.36 0.90 9.82
N GLY A 97 1.56 -0.14 10.09
CA GLY A 97 0.15 -0.22 9.77
C GLY A 97 -0.74 0.62 10.68
N ILE A 98 -1.89 1.08 10.17
CA ILE A 98 -2.87 1.85 10.92
C ILE A 98 -4.27 1.43 10.49
N ALA A 99 -5.14 1.12 11.46
CA ALA A 99 -6.55 0.82 11.22
C ALA A 99 -7.45 1.50 12.25
N PHE A 100 -8.75 1.53 11.98
CA PHE A 100 -9.72 2.19 12.86
C PHE A 100 -10.93 1.30 13.10
N ASP A 101 -11.39 1.27 14.37
CA ASP A 101 -12.72 0.86 14.77
C ASP A 101 -13.51 2.13 15.16
N PRO A 102 -14.23 2.75 14.22
CA PRO A 102 -14.94 3.98 14.49
C PRO A 102 -16.08 3.82 15.48
N ALA A 103 -16.73 2.65 15.54
CA ALA A 103 -17.83 2.41 16.45
C ALA A 103 -17.38 2.31 17.92
N ALA A 104 -16.16 1.85 18.17
CA ALA A 104 -15.55 1.87 19.50
C ALA A 104 -14.70 3.13 19.77
N ASN A 105 -14.58 4.03 18.80
CA ASN A 105 -13.69 5.21 18.87
C ASN A 105 -12.22 4.84 19.11
N LEU A 106 -11.77 3.72 18.51
CA LEU A 106 -10.42 3.19 18.66
C LEU A 106 -9.66 3.25 17.34
N GLY A 107 -8.37 3.57 17.46
CA GLY A 107 -7.37 3.34 16.43
C GLY A 107 -6.42 2.23 16.87
N ILE A 108 -5.91 1.49 15.93
CA ILE A 108 -4.98 0.39 16.13
C ILE A 108 -3.77 0.63 15.22
N THR A 109 -2.57 0.48 15.76
CA THR A 109 -1.31 0.43 15.02
C THR A 109 -0.40 -0.63 15.62
N ASP A 110 0.66 -0.97 14.95
CA ASP A 110 1.69 -1.87 15.45
C ASP A 110 2.83 -1.10 16.13
N ASP A 111 3.62 -1.83 16.89
CA ASP A 111 4.99 -1.53 17.27
C ASP A 111 5.84 -2.71 16.80
N GLY A 112 6.27 -2.67 15.52
CA GLY A 112 6.79 -3.84 14.81
C GLY A 112 7.98 -4.50 15.52
N ARG A 113 8.99 -3.72 15.92
CA ARG A 113 10.18 -4.29 16.57
C ARG A 113 9.92 -4.83 17.98
N LEU A 114 8.97 -4.26 18.71
CA LEU A 114 8.62 -4.75 20.04
C LEU A 114 7.56 -5.85 20.04
N GLY A 115 6.91 -6.09 18.89
CA GLY A 115 5.86 -7.10 18.75
C GLY A 115 4.63 -6.73 19.57
N GLN A 116 4.05 -5.58 19.32
CA GLN A 116 2.86 -5.10 20.01
C GLN A 116 1.85 -4.51 19.02
N ALA A 117 0.57 -4.79 19.22
CA ALA A 117 -0.50 -3.96 18.73
C ALA A 117 -0.75 -2.83 19.75
N VAL A 118 -0.81 -1.60 19.28
CA VAL A 118 -1.00 -0.40 20.09
C VAL A 118 -2.40 0.16 19.81
N ILE A 119 -3.26 0.13 20.80
CA ILE A 119 -4.64 0.60 20.72
C ILE A 119 -4.71 1.99 21.34
N PHE A 120 -5.32 2.93 20.64
CA PHE A 120 -5.44 4.32 21.07
C PHE A 120 -6.84 4.88 20.82
N ASN A 121 -7.19 5.94 21.54
CA ASN A 121 -8.46 6.64 21.34
C ASN A 121 -8.33 7.63 20.18
N LEU A 122 -9.26 7.59 19.22
CA LEU A 122 -9.21 8.38 17.98
C LEU A 122 -9.34 9.90 18.21
N HIS A 123 -10.06 10.32 19.26
CA HIS A 123 -10.27 11.74 19.54
C HIS A 123 -9.17 12.32 20.41
N THR A 124 -8.85 11.62 21.53
CA THR A 124 -7.87 12.11 22.51
C THR A 124 -6.43 11.78 22.14
N LEU A 125 -6.21 10.87 21.19
CA LEU A 125 -4.91 10.38 20.73
C LEU A 125 -4.09 9.67 21.82
N LYS A 126 -4.68 9.37 22.96
CA LYS A 126 -4.02 8.66 24.06
C LYS A 126 -3.99 7.16 23.80
N ILE A 127 -2.85 6.54 24.04
CA ILE A 127 -2.73 5.08 24.03
C ILE A 127 -3.55 4.53 25.18
N VAL A 128 -4.43 3.58 24.88
CA VAL A 128 -5.33 2.93 25.85
C VAL A 128 -4.80 1.57 26.27
N LYS A 129 -4.19 0.83 25.29
CA LYS A 129 -3.69 -0.51 25.55
C LYS A 129 -2.56 -0.91 24.60
N ARG A 130 -1.72 -1.82 25.05
CA ARG A 130 -0.70 -2.51 24.26
C ARG A 130 -0.95 -4.01 24.39
N VAL A 131 -1.03 -4.69 23.27
CA VAL A 131 -1.30 -6.13 23.20
C VAL A 131 -0.06 -6.79 22.59
N LYS A 132 0.47 -7.80 23.27
CA LYS A 132 1.62 -8.54 22.72
C LYS A 132 1.17 -9.35 21.51
N VAL A 133 1.88 -9.16 20.39
CA VAL A 133 1.74 -9.91 19.14
C VAL A 133 3.13 -10.39 18.68
N GLN A 134 3.25 -10.90 17.47
CA GLN A 134 4.53 -11.25 16.87
C GLN A 134 5.41 -10.02 16.60
N ARG A 135 6.72 -10.21 16.56
CA ARG A 135 7.67 -9.20 16.05
C ARG A 135 7.64 -9.22 14.53
N GLY A 136 7.95 -8.09 13.91
CA GLY A 136 7.89 -7.97 12.45
C GLY A 136 6.52 -7.52 11.95
N ALA A 137 5.61 -7.10 12.86
CA ALA A 137 4.33 -6.51 12.47
C ALA A 137 4.58 -5.28 11.58
N ASP A 138 3.97 -5.28 10.37
CA ASP A 138 4.22 -4.30 9.32
C ASP A 138 2.93 -3.69 8.76
N ALA A 139 1.82 -4.40 8.82
CA ALA A 139 0.53 -3.85 8.41
C ALA A 139 -0.57 -4.17 9.44
N VAL A 140 -1.57 -3.29 9.49
CA VAL A 140 -2.75 -3.47 10.34
C VAL A 140 -4.01 -3.13 9.54
N THR A 141 -4.99 -4.01 9.57
CA THR A 141 -6.32 -3.72 9.03
C THR A 141 -7.40 -4.08 10.04
N PHE A 142 -8.60 -3.52 9.89
CA PHE A 142 -9.74 -3.79 10.75
C PHE A 142 -10.91 -4.29 9.90
N ASP A 143 -11.43 -5.45 10.25
CA ASP A 143 -12.64 -5.99 9.64
C ASP A 143 -13.88 -5.59 10.43
N PRO A 144 -14.81 -4.82 9.83
CA PRO A 144 -16.01 -4.36 10.52
C PRO A 144 -17.04 -5.47 10.79
N VAL A 145 -16.93 -6.62 10.10
CA VAL A 145 -17.84 -7.76 10.28
C VAL A 145 -17.48 -8.54 11.54
N SER A 146 -16.25 -9.01 11.65
CA SER A 146 -15.76 -9.72 12.84
C SER A 146 -15.47 -8.78 14.01
N ARG A 147 -15.30 -7.48 13.75
CA ARG A 147 -14.91 -6.47 14.75
C ARG A 147 -13.50 -6.70 15.29
N HIS A 148 -12.64 -7.37 14.54
CA HIS A 148 -11.26 -7.63 14.91
C HIS A 148 -10.28 -6.83 14.06
N ALA A 149 -9.13 -6.52 14.67
CA ALA A 149 -7.96 -6.02 13.95
C ALA A 149 -7.04 -7.19 13.58
N PHE A 150 -6.53 -7.19 12.38
CA PHE A 150 -5.57 -8.15 11.87
C PHE A 150 -4.21 -7.44 11.77
N VAL A 151 -3.25 -7.92 12.55
CA VAL A 151 -1.88 -7.40 12.61
C VAL A 151 -0.99 -8.36 11.86
N ILE A 152 -0.50 -7.92 10.70
CA ILE A 152 0.21 -8.74 9.72
C ILE A 152 1.71 -8.65 9.97
N ASP A 153 2.38 -9.79 10.06
CA ASP A 153 3.84 -9.89 10.08
C ASP A 153 4.38 -9.99 8.66
N GLY A 154 5.22 -9.03 8.27
CA GLY A 154 5.82 -8.95 6.95
C GLY A 154 6.92 -10.00 6.69
N ASP A 155 7.50 -10.60 7.73
CA ASP A 155 8.67 -11.47 7.60
C ASP A 155 8.34 -12.97 7.71
N THR A 156 7.38 -13.34 8.58
CA THR A 156 7.12 -14.76 8.93
C THR A 156 5.80 -15.29 8.39
N GLY A 157 4.93 -14.40 7.91
CA GLY A 157 3.60 -14.77 7.42
C GLY A 157 2.64 -15.17 8.53
N GLU A 158 2.79 -14.62 9.71
CA GLU A 158 1.86 -14.76 10.82
C GLU A 158 0.93 -13.54 10.91
N ILE A 159 -0.34 -13.75 11.21
CA ILE A 159 -1.31 -12.69 11.42
C ILE A 159 -1.91 -12.85 12.81
N ALA A 160 -1.73 -11.87 13.69
CA ALA A 160 -2.42 -11.83 14.96
C ALA A 160 -3.82 -11.23 14.79
N VAL A 161 -4.84 -11.94 15.22
CA VAL A 161 -6.23 -11.48 15.29
C VAL A 161 -6.47 -10.88 16.67
N VAL A 162 -6.75 -9.59 16.73
CA VAL A 162 -6.86 -8.82 17.98
C VAL A 162 -8.26 -8.28 18.15
N ASP A 163 -8.89 -8.51 19.31
CA ASP A 163 -10.07 -7.77 19.72
C ASP A 163 -9.63 -6.41 20.31
N PRO A 164 -9.84 -5.30 19.62
CA PRO A 164 -9.34 -4.01 20.06
C PRO A 164 -10.10 -3.47 21.28
N VAL A 165 -11.34 -3.89 21.50
CA VAL A 165 -12.16 -3.45 22.64
C VAL A 165 -11.71 -4.15 23.91
N ARG A 166 -11.57 -5.48 23.86
CA ARG A 166 -11.02 -6.26 24.97
C ARG A 166 -9.52 -6.05 25.13
N GLY A 167 -8.82 -5.75 24.03
CA GLY A 167 -7.37 -5.62 23.96
C GLY A 167 -6.67 -6.93 24.26
N THR A 168 -7.09 -7.99 23.59
CA THR A 168 -6.56 -9.34 23.69
C THR A 168 -6.37 -9.94 22.30
N VAL A 169 -5.39 -10.84 22.17
CA VAL A 169 -5.28 -11.69 20.98
C VAL A 169 -6.37 -12.74 21.04
N VAL A 170 -7.12 -12.89 19.96
CA VAL A 170 -8.14 -13.93 19.77
C VAL A 170 -7.48 -15.22 19.30
N THR A 171 -6.65 -15.11 18.26
CA THR A 171 -5.92 -16.24 17.67
C THR A 171 -4.78 -15.73 16.80
N PHE A 172 -3.97 -16.66 16.29
CA PHE A 172 -3.00 -16.41 15.22
C PHE A 172 -3.36 -17.22 13.99
N ILE A 173 -3.16 -16.65 12.81
CA ILE A 173 -3.30 -17.32 11.51
C ILE A 173 -1.88 -17.47 10.94
N HIS A 174 -1.47 -18.72 10.67
CA HIS A 174 -0.15 -19.02 10.13
C HIS A 174 -0.29 -19.31 8.63
N ILE A 175 0.27 -18.43 7.80
CA ILE A 175 0.29 -18.57 6.34
C ILE A 175 1.69 -19.00 5.88
N GLY A 176 2.71 -18.31 6.39
CA GLY A 176 4.09 -18.49 6.01
C GLY A 176 4.53 -17.59 4.84
N GLY A 177 5.83 -17.36 4.74
CA GLY A 177 6.41 -16.43 3.76
C GLY A 177 6.15 -14.96 4.14
N ASP A 178 6.65 -14.06 3.29
CA ASP A 178 6.48 -12.63 3.51
C ASP A 178 5.06 -12.20 3.12
N LEU A 179 4.38 -11.50 3.99
CA LEU A 179 3.07 -10.88 3.74
C LEU A 179 3.23 -9.36 3.67
N GLU A 180 2.22 -8.72 3.07
CA GLU A 180 2.21 -7.25 2.95
C GLU A 180 0.81 -6.74 3.35
N TYR A 181 0.25 -5.81 2.60
CA TYR A 181 -1.01 -5.15 2.95
C TYR A 181 -2.22 -6.08 2.86
N ALA A 182 -3.21 -5.80 3.71
CA ALA A 182 -4.48 -6.50 3.73
C ALA A 182 -5.67 -5.54 3.64
N VAL A 183 -6.74 -5.97 2.97
CA VAL A 183 -7.97 -5.20 2.83
C VAL A 183 -9.20 -6.06 3.16
N PRO A 184 -10.16 -5.56 3.98
CA PRO A 184 -11.40 -6.27 4.27
C PRO A 184 -12.37 -6.14 3.09
N GLY A 185 -13.06 -7.25 2.78
CA GLY A 185 -14.14 -7.29 1.79
C GLY A 185 -15.48 -6.74 2.31
N ASN A 186 -15.59 -6.45 3.61
CA ASN A 186 -16.80 -6.02 4.32
C ASN A 186 -17.95 -7.05 4.28
N ASN A 187 -17.63 -8.30 4.00
CA ASN A 187 -18.57 -9.43 3.91
C ASN A 187 -18.13 -10.62 4.76
N GLY A 188 -17.16 -10.43 5.65
CA GLY A 188 -16.53 -11.50 6.44
C GLY A 188 -15.34 -12.15 5.77
N GLU A 189 -14.82 -11.54 4.71
CA GLU A 189 -13.60 -11.93 4.01
C GLU A 189 -12.52 -10.86 4.18
N LEU A 190 -11.28 -11.29 4.32
CA LEU A 190 -10.08 -10.47 4.33
C LEU A 190 -9.15 -10.97 3.24
N TYR A 191 -8.60 -10.06 2.46
CA TYR A 191 -7.62 -10.35 1.40
C TYR A 191 -6.25 -9.84 1.80
N VAL A 192 -5.20 -10.66 1.60
CA VAL A 192 -3.83 -10.35 2.02
C VAL A 192 -2.88 -10.62 0.86
N ASN A 193 -2.01 -9.67 0.55
CA ASN A 193 -0.93 -9.87 -0.42
C ASN A 193 0.16 -10.77 0.16
N GLY A 194 0.48 -11.86 -0.54
CA GLY A 194 1.61 -12.76 -0.27
C GLY A 194 2.77 -12.46 -1.21
N VAL A 195 3.85 -11.90 -0.65
CA VAL A 195 5.01 -11.43 -1.41
C VAL A 195 5.85 -12.59 -1.94
N THR A 196 6.14 -13.57 -1.08
CA THR A 196 7.05 -14.68 -1.38
C THR A 196 6.61 -15.49 -2.59
N HIS A 197 5.33 -15.84 -2.66
CA HIS A 197 4.79 -16.71 -3.73
C HIS A 197 4.02 -15.94 -4.80
N ARG A 198 3.88 -14.62 -4.65
CA ARG A 198 3.11 -13.75 -5.57
C ARG A 198 1.67 -14.22 -5.69
N GLU A 199 0.95 -14.13 -4.59
CA GLU A 199 -0.41 -14.61 -4.46
C GLU A 199 -1.25 -13.67 -3.58
N ILE A 200 -2.56 -13.82 -3.62
CA ILE A 200 -3.49 -13.20 -2.70
C ILE A 200 -4.16 -14.32 -1.90
N PHE A 201 -4.10 -14.22 -0.59
CA PHE A 201 -4.83 -15.09 0.33
C PHE A 201 -6.19 -14.49 0.63
N ARG A 202 -7.24 -15.32 0.60
CA ARG A 202 -8.52 -14.97 1.17
C ARG A 202 -8.68 -15.66 2.52
N ILE A 203 -9.05 -14.90 3.54
CA ILE A 203 -9.25 -15.36 4.91
C ILE A 203 -10.71 -15.15 5.26
N ASN A 204 -11.37 -16.20 5.74
CA ASN A 204 -12.68 -16.09 6.36
C ASN A 204 -12.51 -15.57 7.80
N THR A 205 -13.04 -14.37 8.09
CA THR A 205 -12.83 -13.68 9.37
C THR A 205 -13.68 -14.25 10.51
N ALA A 206 -14.71 -15.06 10.23
CA ALA A 206 -15.48 -15.75 11.26
C ALA A 206 -14.75 -17.01 11.77
N THR A 207 -14.03 -17.71 10.89
CA THR A 207 -13.27 -18.92 11.25
C THR A 207 -11.80 -18.67 11.47
N ASN A 208 -11.28 -17.49 11.07
CA ASN A 208 -9.87 -17.10 11.07
C ASN A 208 -9.00 -18.11 10.33
N ARG A 209 -9.43 -18.52 9.14
CA ARG A 209 -8.72 -19.49 8.29
C ARG A 209 -8.61 -18.98 6.85
N VAL A 210 -7.49 -19.28 6.22
CA VAL A 210 -7.35 -19.15 4.76
C VAL A 210 -8.29 -20.16 4.10
N ASP A 211 -9.18 -19.69 3.25
CA ASP A 211 -10.12 -20.52 2.49
C ASP A 211 -9.90 -20.47 0.97
N ALA A 212 -9.04 -19.54 0.48
CA ALA A 212 -8.59 -19.52 -0.90
C ALA A 212 -7.19 -18.89 -1.01
N THR A 213 -6.43 -19.33 -2.02
CA THR A 213 -5.12 -18.81 -2.39
C THR A 213 -5.09 -18.62 -3.90
N TRP A 214 -4.78 -17.41 -4.36
CA TRP A 214 -4.85 -17.04 -5.76
C TRP A 214 -3.51 -16.55 -6.30
N PRO A 215 -2.86 -17.32 -7.19
CA PRO A 215 -1.61 -16.90 -7.81
C PRO A 215 -1.79 -15.66 -8.69
N ILE A 216 -0.91 -14.66 -8.52
CA ILE A 216 -0.82 -13.47 -9.36
C ILE A 216 0.60 -13.35 -9.94
N PRO A 217 1.04 -14.28 -10.79
CA PRO A 217 2.42 -14.37 -11.26
C PRO A 217 2.89 -13.12 -12.03
N GLN A 218 1.96 -12.30 -12.53
CA GLN A 218 2.23 -11.01 -13.18
C GLN A 218 2.75 -9.96 -12.20
N CYS A 219 2.46 -10.12 -10.90
CA CYS A 219 2.87 -9.23 -9.82
C CYS A 219 4.20 -9.74 -9.23
N ARG A 220 5.23 -8.92 -9.27
CA ARG A 220 6.43 -9.16 -8.48
C ARG A 220 6.40 -8.26 -7.27
N SER A 221 6.51 -8.86 -6.08
CA SER A 221 6.43 -8.13 -4.81
C SER A 221 5.15 -7.28 -4.73
N PRO A 222 3.99 -7.91 -4.52
CA PRO A 222 2.74 -7.18 -4.29
C PRO A 222 2.83 -6.41 -2.98
N HIS A 223 2.55 -5.10 -3.02
CA HIS A 223 2.58 -4.20 -1.87
C HIS A 223 1.18 -3.71 -1.51
N GLY A 224 0.71 -2.62 -2.14
CA GLY A 224 -0.62 -2.11 -1.89
C GLY A 224 -1.72 -3.09 -2.32
N LEU A 225 -2.85 -3.04 -1.61
CA LEU A 225 -4.04 -3.82 -1.94
C LEU A 225 -5.29 -3.00 -1.61
N SER A 226 -6.17 -2.85 -2.58
CA SER A 226 -7.48 -2.23 -2.40
C SER A 226 -8.59 -3.02 -3.10
N ILE A 227 -9.85 -2.71 -2.82
CA ILE A 227 -10.99 -3.46 -3.34
C ILE A 227 -12.15 -2.53 -3.71
N ASP A 228 -12.79 -2.80 -4.85
CA ASP A 228 -14.19 -2.44 -5.09
C ASP A 228 -15.09 -3.64 -4.73
N THR A 229 -15.82 -3.52 -3.65
CA THR A 229 -16.75 -4.57 -3.20
C THR A 229 -18.01 -4.65 -4.05
N ARG A 230 -18.31 -3.64 -4.87
CA ARG A 230 -19.47 -3.59 -5.75
C ARG A 230 -19.24 -4.39 -7.03
N THR A 231 -18.05 -4.26 -7.61
CA THR A 231 -17.65 -4.99 -8.83
C THR A 231 -16.90 -6.28 -8.51
N HIS A 232 -16.59 -6.52 -7.25
CA HIS A 232 -15.75 -7.63 -6.77
C HIS A 232 -14.34 -7.62 -7.40
N ARG A 233 -13.68 -6.44 -7.45
CA ARG A 233 -12.33 -6.30 -7.99
C ARG A 233 -11.33 -5.93 -6.91
N LEU A 234 -10.30 -6.75 -6.79
CA LEU A 234 -9.10 -6.46 -6.02
C LEU A 234 -8.07 -5.80 -6.92
N PHE A 235 -7.37 -4.82 -6.39
CA PHE A 235 -6.31 -4.09 -7.06
C PHE A 235 -5.03 -4.30 -6.26
N SER A 236 -4.05 -5.01 -6.82
CA SER A 236 -2.76 -5.26 -6.19
C SER A 236 -1.66 -4.49 -6.95
N SER A 237 -1.02 -3.53 -6.29
CA SER A 237 0.08 -2.76 -6.87
C SER A 237 1.43 -3.44 -6.57
N CYS A 238 2.28 -3.54 -7.59
CA CYS A 238 3.46 -4.40 -7.60
C CYS A 238 4.74 -3.63 -7.87
N GLU A 239 5.87 -4.01 -7.24
CA GLU A 239 7.19 -3.38 -7.45
C GLU A 239 7.65 -3.36 -8.91
N ASN A 240 7.19 -4.31 -9.74
CA ASN A 240 7.51 -4.35 -11.16
C ASN A 240 6.68 -3.38 -12.02
N ALA A 241 6.18 -2.31 -11.42
CA ALA A 241 5.41 -1.24 -12.07
C ALA A 241 4.14 -1.75 -12.76
N ARG A 242 3.41 -2.63 -12.07
CA ARG A 242 2.14 -3.20 -12.50
C ARG A 242 1.07 -3.06 -11.42
N LEU A 243 -0.15 -2.82 -11.85
CA LEU A 243 -1.35 -3.04 -11.06
C LEU A 243 -2.04 -4.29 -11.63
N VAL A 244 -2.25 -5.29 -10.80
CA VAL A 244 -2.98 -6.52 -11.20
C VAL A 244 -4.40 -6.41 -10.65
N VAL A 245 -5.37 -6.60 -11.53
CA VAL A 245 -6.79 -6.62 -11.17
C VAL A 245 -7.24 -8.08 -11.07
N VAL A 246 -7.83 -8.44 -9.93
CA VAL A 246 -8.24 -9.82 -9.62
C VAL A 246 -9.73 -9.84 -9.24
N ASP A 247 -10.44 -10.83 -9.74
CA ASP A 247 -11.81 -11.10 -9.31
C ASP A 247 -11.81 -11.71 -7.90
N SER A 248 -12.41 -11.02 -6.94
CA SER A 248 -12.40 -11.43 -5.53
C SER A 248 -13.33 -12.61 -5.22
N LEU A 249 -14.15 -13.06 -6.17
CA LEU A 249 -15.02 -14.22 -6.00
C LEU A 249 -14.28 -15.54 -6.31
N ASN A 250 -13.38 -15.53 -7.31
CA ASN A 250 -12.76 -16.75 -7.83
C ASN A 250 -11.25 -16.68 -8.03
N GLY A 251 -10.62 -15.50 -7.83
CA GLY A 251 -9.19 -15.30 -7.96
C GLY A 251 -8.67 -15.17 -9.39
N ALA A 252 -9.54 -15.09 -10.39
CA ALA A 252 -9.15 -14.90 -11.78
C ALA A 252 -8.49 -13.52 -11.97
N VAL A 253 -7.33 -13.49 -12.62
CA VAL A 253 -6.72 -12.23 -13.06
C VAL A 253 -7.53 -11.67 -14.21
N VAL A 254 -8.15 -10.51 -14.00
CA VAL A 254 -8.97 -9.82 -15.01
C VAL A 254 -8.09 -9.08 -16.00
N THR A 255 -7.16 -8.29 -15.52
CA THR A 255 -6.21 -7.53 -16.35
C THR A 255 -4.99 -7.09 -15.56
N THR A 256 -4.02 -6.53 -16.27
CA THR A 256 -2.81 -5.93 -15.69
C THR A 256 -2.52 -4.61 -16.37
N LEU A 257 -2.35 -3.55 -15.58
CA LEU A 257 -2.16 -2.19 -16.06
C LEU A 257 -0.79 -1.66 -15.65
N PRO A 258 -0.17 -0.77 -16.45
CA PRO A 258 1.08 -0.12 -16.07
C PRO A 258 0.83 0.93 -14.99
N ILE A 259 1.72 1.00 -13.99
CA ILE A 259 1.83 2.08 -13.00
C ILE A 259 3.28 2.55 -12.93
N GLY A 260 3.59 3.56 -12.12
CA GLY A 260 4.98 3.96 -11.88
C GLY A 260 5.72 2.98 -10.96
N ARG A 261 7.06 3.14 -10.87
CA ARG A 261 7.94 2.29 -10.06
C ARG A 261 7.97 2.73 -8.60
N GLY A 262 8.18 1.74 -7.71
CA GLY A 262 8.36 1.96 -6.28
C GLY A 262 7.06 2.30 -5.57
N THR A 263 5.99 1.62 -5.96
CA THR A 263 4.71 1.65 -5.24
C THR A 263 4.83 0.90 -3.91
N ASP A 264 4.11 1.40 -2.91
CA ASP A 264 4.01 0.79 -1.59
C ASP A 264 2.56 0.83 -1.07
N SER A 265 1.73 1.62 -1.71
CA SER A 265 0.31 1.64 -1.40
C SER A 265 -0.53 2.03 -2.60
N ASP A 266 -1.71 1.43 -2.69
CA ASP A 266 -2.79 1.87 -3.55
C ASP A 266 -4.06 2.13 -2.73
N ARG A 267 -4.99 2.87 -3.32
CA ARG A 267 -6.29 3.18 -2.73
C ARG A 267 -7.35 3.25 -3.82
N PHE A 268 -8.51 2.73 -3.51
CA PHE A 268 -9.69 2.83 -4.36
C PHE A 268 -10.71 3.84 -3.81
N ASP A 269 -11.26 4.69 -4.66
CA ASP A 269 -12.36 5.59 -4.36
C ASP A 269 -13.65 5.10 -5.02
N PRO A 270 -14.58 4.48 -4.27
CA PRO A 270 -15.82 3.93 -4.84
C PRO A 270 -16.79 5.00 -5.36
N LYS A 271 -16.57 6.29 -5.01
CA LYS A 271 -17.40 7.39 -5.50
C LYS A 271 -17.08 7.75 -6.94
N THR A 272 -15.83 7.66 -7.32
CA THR A 272 -15.33 8.06 -8.64
C THR A 272 -14.88 6.89 -9.51
N GLY A 273 -14.77 5.67 -8.95
CA GLY A 273 -14.18 4.52 -9.62
C GLY A 273 -12.66 4.64 -9.83
N LEU A 274 -11.99 5.55 -9.11
CA LEU A 274 -10.57 5.79 -9.29
C LEU A 274 -9.71 4.92 -8.37
N ILE A 275 -8.71 4.29 -8.95
CA ILE A 275 -7.65 3.56 -8.29
C ILE A 275 -6.39 4.45 -8.34
N PHE A 276 -5.78 4.67 -7.19
CA PHE A 276 -4.56 5.46 -7.05
C PHE A 276 -3.41 4.58 -6.62
N SER A 277 -2.23 4.76 -7.24
CA SER A 277 -0.98 4.13 -6.79
C SER A 277 0.12 5.18 -6.65
N SER A 278 0.71 5.28 -5.45
CA SER A 278 1.82 6.21 -5.19
C SER A 278 3.16 5.54 -5.51
N ASN A 279 3.93 6.15 -6.43
CA ASN A 279 5.10 5.54 -7.05
C ASN A 279 6.38 6.29 -6.65
N GLY A 280 6.98 5.88 -5.54
CA GLY A 280 8.08 6.60 -4.89
C GLY A 280 9.37 6.67 -5.69
N LEU A 281 9.68 5.70 -6.52
CA LEU A 281 10.86 5.74 -7.37
C LEU A 281 10.69 6.66 -8.58
N ASP A 282 9.48 6.80 -9.11
CA ASP A 282 9.21 7.69 -10.23
C ASP A 282 8.75 9.08 -9.80
N GLY A 283 8.33 9.25 -8.55
CA GLY A 283 7.81 10.51 -8.02
C GLY A 283 6.49 10.88 -8.68
N THR A 284 5.61 9.89 -8.87
CA THR A 284 4.32 10.05 -9.53
C THR A 284 3.19 9.41 -8.73
N LEU A 285 1.98 9.82 -9.01
CA LEU A 285 0.74 9.17 -8.63
C LEU A 285 0.11 8.64 -9.92
N SER A 286 0.00 7.32 -10.06
CA SER A 286 -0.77 6.69 -11.12
C SER A 286 -2.25 6.74 -10.75
N ILE A 287 -3.10 7.01 -11.73
CA ILE A 287 -4.55 7.04 -11.59
C ILE A 287 -5.11 6.12 -12.66
N ILE A 288 -5.99 5.21 -12.26
CA ILE A 288 -6.68 4.29 -13.16
C ILE A 288 -8.17 4.40 -12.86
N HIS A 289 -8.96 4.59 -13.89
CA HIS A 289 -10.42 4.61 -13.79
C HIS A 289 -10.98 3.22 -14.07
N GLU A 290 -11.67 2.65 -13.10
CA GLU A 290 -12.53 1.49 -13.27
C GLU A 290 -13.84 1.97 -13.90
N VAL A 291 -13.98 1.79 -15.22
CA VAL A 291 -15.20 2.15 -15.98
C VAL A 291 -16.32 1.17 -15.64
N ASP A 292 -15.97 -0.11 -15.65
CA ASP A 292 -16.79 -1.22 -15.15
C ASP A 292 -15.91 -2.36 -14.65
N ALA A 293 -16.53 -3.51 -14.30
CA ALA A 293 -15.83 -4.67 -13.76
C ALA A 293 -14.75 -5.26 -14.70
N ASN A 294 -14.73 -4.93 -15.97
CA ASN A 294 -13.82 -5.50 -16.97
C ASN A 294 -13.06 -4.44 -17.78
N GLU A 295 -13.44 -3.17 -17.66
CA GLU A 295 -12.82 -2.06 -18.39
C GLU A 295 -12.14 -1.08 -17.44
N PHE A 296 -10.85 -0.86 -17.68
CA PHE A 296 -9.98 -0.01 -16.87
C PHE A 296 -9.16 0.91 -17.77
N VAL A 297 -9.20 2.20 -17.50
CA VAL A 297 -8.50 3.23 -18.27
C VAL A 297 -7.42 3.89 -17.42
N ALA A 298 -6.17 3.83 -17.88
CA ALA A 298 -5.07 4.55 -17.23
C ALA A 298 -5.14 6.03 -17.59
N GLU A 299 -5.21 6.87 -16.58
CA GLU A 299 -5.19 8.32 -16.70
C GLU A 299 -3.75 8.85 -16.73
N PRO A 300 -3.50 10.09 -17.20
CA PRO A 300 -2.20 10.72 -17.12
C PRO A 300 -1.68 10.76 -15.67
N ALA A 301 -0.46 10.25 -15.45
CA ALA A 301 0.13 10.22 -14.12
C ALA A 301 0.43 11.62 -13.59
N VAL A 302 0.12 11.87 -12.33
CA VAL A 302 0.34 13.15 -11.66
C VAL A 302 1.72 13.19 -11.03
N LYS A 303 2.46 14.28 -11.24
CA LYS A 303 3.78 14.47 -10.63
C LYS A 303 3.66 14.74 -9.13
N THR A 304 4.40 13.96 -8.33
CA THR A 304 4.46 14.10 -6.87
C THR A 304 5.89 14.38 -6.41
N ALA A 305 6.51 13.48 -5.66
CA ALA A 305 7.91 13.60 -5.24
C ALA A 305 8.59 12.23 -5.27
N ILE A 306 9.87 12.21 -5.65
CA ILE A 306 10.73 11.04 -5.42
C ILE A 306 10.63 10.69 -3.94
N SER A 307 10.51 9.41 -3.63
CA SER A 307 10.23 8.81 -2.33
C SER A 307 8.74 8.78 -1.90
N GLY A 308 7.83 9.47 -2.57
CA GLY A 308 6.41 9.46 -2.26
C GLY A 308 5.76 8.11 -2.57
N ARG A 309 5.85 7.16 -1.64
CA ARG A 309 5.45 5.76 -1.87
C ARG A 309 4.18 5.35 -1.12
N THR A 310 3.87 6.02 0.01
CA THR A 310 2.68 5.72 0.82
C THR A 310 1.68 6.86 0.75
N MET A 311 0.39 6.52 0.80
CA MET A 311 -0.67 7.47 0.58
C MET A 311 -1.94 7.17 1.39
N GLY A 312 -2.74 8.21 1.62
CA GLY A 312 -4.10 8.13 2.13
C GLY A 312 -5.07 8.90 1.23
N ILE A 313 -6.36 8.61 1.34
CA ILE A 313 -7.42 9.30 0.59
C ILE A 313 -8.57 9.71 1.50
N ASP A 314 -9.05 10.92 1.34
CA ASP A 314 -10.34 11.37 1.83
C ASP A 314 -11.39 11.18 0.72
N ARG A 315 -12.10 10.08 0.75
CA ARG A 315 -13.11 9.71 -0.27
C ARG A 315 -14.28 10.69 -0.34
N GLN A 316 -14.50 11.51 0.69
CA GLN A 316 -15.57 12.52 0.66
C GLN A 316 -15.22 13.69 -0.27
N SER A 317 -14.00 14.20 -0.17
CA SER A 317 -13.50 15.31 -0.97
C SER A 317 -12.72 14.88 -2.23
N GLY A 318 -12.35 13.61 -2.35
CA GLY A 318 -11.42 13.10 -3.35
C GLY A 318 -9.96 13.46 -3.07
N ARG A 319 -9.65 14.13 -1.97
CA ARG A 319 -8.29 14.59 -1.63
C ARG A 319 -7.35 13.43 -1.37
N VAL A 320 -6.19 13.44 -2.04
CA VAL A 320 -5.12 12.47 -1.88
C VAL A 320 -3.97 13.07 -1.09
N PHE A 321 -3.39 12.27 -0.21
CA PHE A 321 -2.28 12.62 0.67
C PHE A 321 -1.10 11.69 0.38
N VAL A 322 0.05 12.24 0.00
CA VAL A 322 1.27 11.44 -0.27
C VAL A 322 2.37 11.87 0.69
N VAL A 323 2.99 10.92 1.37
CA VAL A 323 4.11 11.19 2.30
C VAL A 323 5.43 10.95 1.59
N ALA A 324 6.36 11.92 1.69
CA ALA A 324 7.66 11.87 1.03
C ALA A 324 8.72 12.59 1.85
N ALA A 325 9.99 12.15 1.77
CA ALA A 325 11.15 12.90 2.23
C ALA A 325 11.91 13.46 1.02
N HIS A 326 12.62 14.56 1.19
CA HIS A 326 13.37 15.16 0.08
C HIS A 326 14.57 14.31 -0.30
N THR A 327 14.66 14.00 -1.58
CA THR A 327 15.80 13.33 -2.22
C THR A 327 15.86 13.72 -3.70
N THR A 328 16.96 13.42 -4.37
CA THR A 328 17.08 13.57 -5.83
C THR A 328 16.94 12.21 -6.50
N ARG A 329 16.59 12.21 -7.80
CA ARG A 329 16.57 11.00 -8.64
C ARG A 329 17.92 10.28 -8.55
N GLN A 330 19.00 10.99 -8.81
CA GLN A 330 20.36 10.45 -8.79
C GLN A 330 20.71 9.78 -7.45
N THR A 331 20.37 10.42 -6.32
CA THR A 331 20.64 9.88 -4.99
C THR A 331 19.81 8.60 -4.74
N MET A 332 18.55 8.60 -5.13
CA MET A 332 17.69 7.43 -4.97
C MET A 332 18.14 6.28 -5.88
N ASP A 333 18.47 6.54 -7.13
CA ASP A 333 18.95 5.52 -8.06
C ASP A 333 20.26 4.87 -7.55
N ARG A 334 21.18 5.66 -7.01
CA ARG A 334 22.40 5.15 -6.36
C ARG A 334 22.09 4.29 -5.15
N PHE A 335 21.13 4.70 -4.31
CA PHE A 335 20.71 3.96 -3.12
C PHE A 335 20.12 2.60 -3.50
N MET A 336 19.22 2.58 -4.49
CA MET A 336 18.58 1.36 -4.96
C MET A 336 19.54 0.42 -5.69
N ALA A 337 20.47 0.97 -6.50
CA ALA A 337 21.51 0.18 -7.15
C ALA A 337 22.43 -0.51 -6.14
N GLN A 338 22.79 0.17 -5.04
CA GLN A 338 23.56 -0.45 -3.95
C GLN A 338 22.78 -1.57 -3.27
N ARG A 339 21.48 -1.36 -2.93
CA ARG A 339 20.59 -2.40 -2.38
C ARG A 339 20.53 -3.62 -3.29
N GLN A 340 20.33 -3.41 -4.60
CA GLN A 340 20.27 -4.49 -5.59
C GLN A 340 21.57 -5.28 -5.67
N LYS A 341 22.73 -4.59 -5.65
CA LYS A 341 24.06 -5.21 -5.71
C LYS A 341 24.40 -6.02 -4.46
N THR A 342 24.02 -5.53 -3.27
CA THR A 342 24.44 -6.11 -1.99
C THR A 342 23.36 -6.99 -1.35
N HIS A 343 22.12 -6.96 -1.86
CA HIS A 343 20.93 -7.56 -1.24
C HIS A 343 20.70 -7.11 0.21
N ARG A 344 21.20 -5.90 0.57
CA ARG A 344 21.07 -5.28 1.89
C ARG A 344 20.77 -3.80 1.74
N TRP A 345 20.00 -3.26 2.66
CA TRP A 345 19.79 -1.82 2.73
C TRP A 345 21.12 -1.11 2.99
N PRO A 346 21.42 -0.04 2.21
CA PRO A 346 22.61 0.79 2.48
C PRO A 346 22.57 1.40 3.88
N HIS A 347 23.73 1.53 4.51
CA HIS A 347 23.85 2.11 5.86
C HIS A 347 23.63 3.64 5.91
N TRP A 348 23.57 4.30 4.77
CA TRP A 348 23.31 5.74 4.65
C TRP A 348 21.87 6.00 4.19
N SER A 349 21.33 7.17 4.60
CA SER A 349 19.98 7.58 4.19
C SER A 349 20.03 8.36 2.87
N PRO A 350 19.15 8.06 1.89
CA PRO A 350 19.08 8.84 0.65
C PRO A 350 18.36 10.18 0.83
N PHE A 351 17.86 10.48 2.03
CA PHE A 351 17.00 11.63 2.30
C PHE A 351 17.76 12.78 2.95
N THR A 352 17.44 14.00 2.52
CA THR A 352 17.86 15.21 3.23
C THR A 352 17.33 15.17 4.68
N PRO A 353 18.15 15.42 5.71
CA PRO A 353 17.70 15.40 7.10
C PRO A 353 16.49 16.32 7.34
N ASN A 354 15.55 15.89 8.17
CA ASN A 354 14.37 16.65 8.63
C ASN A 354 13.44 17.12 7.49
N SER A 355 13.43 16.42 6.36
CA SER A 355 12.72 16.83 5.16
C SER A 355 11.42 16.09 4.91
N LEU A 356 10.96 15.26 5.87
CA LEU A 356 9.68 14.57 5.73
C LEU A 356 8.55 15.58 5.57
N ARG A 357 7.68 15.33 4.58
CA ARG A 357 6.60 16.22 4.20
C ARG A 357 5.37 15.45 3.73
N LEU A 358 4.24 16.07 3.87
CA LEU A 358 2.98 15.63 3.32
C LEU A 358 2.64 16.48 2.09
N LEU A 359 2.40 15.83 0.97
CA LEU A 359 1.87 16.42 -0.25
C LEU A 359 0.36 16.22 -0.25
N ILE A 360 -0.39 17.29 -0.46
CA ILE A 360 -1.86 17.29 -0.53
C ILE A 360 -2.25 17.60 -1.97
N LEU A 361 -2.96 16.66 -2.58
CA LEU A 361 -3.45 16.79 -3.95
C LEU A 361 -4.97 16.81 -3.96
N ASP A 362 -5.53 17.74 -4.71
CA ASP A 362 -6.97 17.82 -4.93
C ASP A 362 -7.33 17.43 -6.36
N PRO A 363 -8.54 16.87 -6.58
CA PRO A 363 -9.05 16.67 -7.94
C PRO A 363 -9.15 18.01 -8.67
N GLY A 364 -8.89 18.01 -9.98
CA GLY A 364 -9.19 19.12 -10.87
C GLY A 364 -10.68 19.42 -10.85
N ARG A 365 -11.00 20.69 -11.06
CA ARG A 365 -12.40 21.14 -11.20
C ARG A 365 -12.92 20.87 -12.59
#